data_d4e1de20d76fd1317655fc9acd52712f
#
_entry.id   d4e1de20d76fd1317655fc9acd52712f
#
_cell.length_a   1.000
_cell.length_b   1.000
_cell.length_c   1.000
_cell.angle_alpha   90.00
_cell.angle_beta   90.00
_cell.angle_gamma   90.00
#
_symmetry.space_group_name_H-M   'P 1'
#
loop_
_entity.id
_entity.type
_entity.pdbx_description
1 polymer ?
#
loop_
_entity_poly.entity_id
_entity_poly.type
_entity_poly.pdbx_seq_one_letter_code
_entity_poly.pdbx_strand_id
1 'polypeptide(L)'
;MATYINEPSHTFNEYLLIPGYSSCECIPANVSLKTPLVKFKKGEEPAIELAIPMVSAIMQAVSGERLAVELARNGGVSFIYGSQTPEDEAAMVARVKAKKAGFVFSDSNLAPVNTLADILALKAKTGHSTVAITEDGTPNGKLVGIVSSRDYRVSRMDRSEKIADFMTPLEKLVTARFGITLSEANDIIWDNKINSLPVLYEDGRLYGFVFRKDYDSHRENPDEMLDAEKRFVVGAGINSRDYAQRVPLLVNAGADVLCIDSSEGFSEWQKMTIQWIREKYGDSVKVGAGNVVDREGFLFLAEAGADFVKVGIGGGSICITRETKGIGRGQATSLIEVCQVRDEYYERTGVYVPVCSDGGIVYDHHITLALAMGADFVMLGRYFARFDESPTQKRTVGGTVVKEYWGEGSNRARNWARYDLGGDKKLQFEEGVDSYVPYAGSLKENVAKTCSKVRATMCNCGALTIAELQKKAKLTLVSATSIVEGGAHDVIRKEKESDNG
;
A
#
# COMPACT_ATOMS: atom_id res chain seq x y z
N MET A 1 -38.47 20.61 -3.12
CA MET A 1 -38.57 19.28 -2.50
C MET A 1 -37.25 18.57 -2.71
N ALA A 2 -36.83 17.72 -1.78
CA ALA A 2 -35.68 16.88 -1.99
C ALA A 2 -35.92 15.86 -3.12
N THR A 3 -34.89 15.52 -3.88
CA THR A 3 -34.92 14.40 -4.82
C THR A 3 -35.02 13.10 -4.06
N TYR A 4 -35.92 12.21 -4.45
CA TYR A 4 -36.15 10.95 -3.79
C TYR A 4 -35.82 9.78 -4.74
N ILE A 5 -34.88 8.93 -4.34
CA ILE A 5 -34.49 7.73 -5.08
C ILE A 5 -35.17 6.54 -4.41
N ASN A 6 -36.12 5.91 -5.13
CA ASN A 6 -36.91 4.78 -4.60
C ASN A 6 -36.20 3.44 -4.63
N GLU A 7 -35.15 3.29 -5.44
CA GLU A 7 -34.43 2.05 -5.57
C GLU A 7 -33.55 1.79 -4.34
N PRO A 8 -33.57 0.57 -3.77
CA PRO A 8 -32.69 0.21 -2.68
C PRO A 8 -31.22 0.37 -3.06
N SER A 9 -30.43 0.80 -2.09
CA SER A 9 -28.99 0.92 -2.23
C SER A 9 -28.31 -0.33 -1.69
N HIS A 10 -27.61 -1.08 -2.54
CA HIS A 10 -27.08 -2.43 -2.27
C HIS A 10 -25.61 -2.43 -1.88
N THR A 11 -25.21 -3.46 -1.12
CA THR A 11 -23.83 -3.78 -0.75
C THR A 11 -23.31 -5.01 -1.48
N PHE A 12 -22.01 -5.31 -1.34
CA PHE A 12 -21.41 -6.47 -2.00
C PHE A 12 -22.03 -7.82 -1.57
N ASN A 13 -22.47 -7.96 -0.31
CA ASN A 13 -23.09 -9.19 0.18
C ASN A 13 -24.39 -9.57 -0.55
N GLU A 14 -25.02 -8.61 -1.21
CA GLU A 14 -26.29 -8.82 -1.93
C GLU A 14 -26.07 -9.25 -3.37
N TYR A 15 -24.83 -9.51 -3.78
CA TYR A 15 -24.50 -9.93 -5.14
C TYR A 15 -23.70 -11.22 -5.16
N LEU A 16 -23.95 -12.02 -6.19
CA LEU A 16 -23.11 -13.15 -6.58
C LEU A 16 -22.73 -13.04 -8.06
N LEU A 17 -21.56 -13.58 -8.41
CA LEU A 17 -21.15 -13.80 -9.79
C LEU A 17 -21.77 -15.07 -10.33
N ILE A 18 -22.37 -14.99 -11.50
CA ILE A 18 -22.82 -16.15 -12.25
C ILE A 18 -21.62 -16.67 -13.06
N PRO A 19 -21.27 -17.98 -12.95
CA PRO A 19 -20.19 -18.54 -13.74
C PRO A 19 -20.38 -18.31 -15.25
N GLY A 20 -19.29 -17.97 -15.93
CA GLY A 20 -19.24 -17.84 -17.37
C GLY A 20 -18.62 -19.07 -18.03
N TYR A 21 -18.49 -19.04 -19.35
CA TYR A 21 -17.75 -20.06 -20.07
C TYR A 21 -16.24 -19.94 -19.78
N SER A 22 -15.65 -21.00 -19.23
CA SER A 22 -14.21 -21.14 -18.99
C SER A 22 -13.59 -22.00 -20.09
N SER A 23 -12.66 -21.44 -20.85
CA SER A 23 -11.83 -22.21 -21.79
C SER A 23 -10.70 -22.93 -21.07
N CYS A 24 -9.96 -23.79 -21.77
CA CYS A 24 -8.76 -24.43 -21.22
C CYS A 24 -7.63 -23.45 -20.88
N GLU A 25 -7.69 -22.21 -21.36
CA GLU A 25 -6.75 -21.13 -21.02
C GLU A 25 -7.09 -20.46 -19.70
N CYS A 26 -8.31 -20.63 -19.17
CA CYS A 26 -8.77 -20.05 -17.92
C CYS A 26 -8.21 -20.82 -16.73
N ILE A 27 -6.90 -20.77 -16.56
CA ILE A 27 -6.17 -21.26 -15.39
C ILE A 27 -5.55 -20.09 -14.61
N PRO A 28 -5.44 -20.16 -13.28
CA PRO A 28 -4.95 -19.04 -12.46
C PRO A 28 -3.58 -18.47 -12.89
N ALA A 29 -2.71 -19.30 -13.47
CA ALA A 29 -1.39 -18.88 -13.95
C ALA A 29 -1.46 -17.93 -15.15
N ASN A 30 -2.51 -18.00 -15.96
CA ASN A 30 -2.71 -17.14 -17.13
C ASN A 30 -3.46 -15.84 -16.80
N VAL A 31 -3.99 -15.72 -15.58
CA VAL A 31 -4.76 -14.54 -15.18
C VAL A 31 -3.84 -13.40 -14.75
N SER A 32 -3.93 -12.27 -15.46
CA SER A 32 -3.29 -11.01 -15.08
C SER A 32 -4.21 -10.19 -14.16
N LEU A 33 -3.65 -9.70 -13.04
CA LEU A 33 -4.32 -8.77 -12.13
C LEU A 33 -3.87 -7.33 -12.36
N LYS A 34 -3.11 -7.06 -13.40
CA LYS A 34 -2.64 -5.72 -13.75
C LYS A 34 -3.81 -4.79 -14.03
N THR A 35 -3.67 -3.55 -13.56
CA THR A 35 -4.73 -2.55 -13.65
C THR A 35 -4.17 -1.13 -13.56
N PRO A 36 -4.75 -0.13 -14.27
CA PRO A 36 -4.27 1.24 -14.20
C PRO A 36 -4.51 1.85 -12.81
N LEU A 37 -3.49 2.53 -12.28
CA LEU A 37 -3.64 3.36 -11.07
C LEU A 37 -4.07 4.79 -11.42
N VAL A 38 -3.59 5.33 -12.54
CA VAL A 38 -3.76 6.73 -12.94
C VAL A 38 -4.36 6.86 -14.33
N LYS A 39 -4.98 8.01 -14.61
CA LYS A 39 -5.63 8.29 -15.90
C LYS A 39 -4.65 8.15 -17.08
N PHE A 40 -5.19 7.76 -18.22
CA PHE A 40 -4.49 7.66 -19.49
C PHE A 40 -5.43 7.97 -20.66
N LYS A 41 -4.88 8.33 -21.81
CA LYS A 41 -5.66 8.59 -23.03
C LYS A 41 -5.81 7.32 -23.86
N LYS A 42 -6.86 7.28 -24.67
CA LYS A 42 -7.11 6.18 -25.60
C LYS A 42 -5.90 5.92 -26.50
N GLY A 43 -5.37 4.70 -26.45
CA GLY A 43 -4.17 4.31 -27.20
C GLY A 43 -2.84 4.56 -26.48
N GLU A 44 -2.85 5.10 -25.27
CA GLU A 44 -1.69 5.24 -24.39
C GLU A 44 -1.74 4.22 -23.26
N GLU A 45 -0.58 3.89 -22.70
CA GLU A 45 -0.46 3.10 -21.48
C GLU A 45 -0.51 4.01 -20.25
N PRO A 46 -1.05 3.57 -19.13
CA PRO A 46 -1.05 4.34 -17.90
C PRO A 46 0.37 4.55 -17.38
N ALA A 47 0.67 5.76 -16.89
CA ALA A 47 1.99 6.09 -16.34
C ALA A 47 2.35 5.24 -15.09
N ILE A 48 1.36 4.78 -14.35
CA ILE A 48 1.50 3.85 -13.21
C ILE A 48 0.44 2.77 -13.36
N GLU A 49 0.89 1.52 -13.48
CA GLU A 49 0.04 0.33 -13.51
C GLU A 49 0.32 -0.51 -12.27
N LEU A 50 -0.73 -0.90 -11.53
CA LEU A 50 -0.61 -1.84 -10.42
C LEU A 50 -0.45 -3.27 -10.94
N ALA A 51 0.41 -4.07 -10.31
CA ALA A 51 0.51 -5.50 -10.61
C ALA A 51 -0.61 -6.33 -9.94
N ILE A 52 -1.15 -5.83 -8.82
CA ILE A 52 -2.36 -6.36 -8.16
C ILE A 52 -3.33 -5.22 -7.86
N PRO A 53 -4.65 -5.42 -7.91
CA PRO A 53 -5.64 -4.36 -7.79
C PRO A 53 -5.90 -3.93 -6.34
N MET A 54 -4.84 -3.74 -5.55
CA MET A 54 -4.95 -3.45 -4.11
C MET A 54 -4.06 -2.27 -3.71
N VAL A 55 -4.66 -1.32 -3.01
CA VAL A 55 -3.94 -0.21 -2.36
C VAL A 55 -4.34 -0.11 -0.89
N SER A 56 -3.43 0.41 -0.04
CA SER A 56 -3.75 0.58 1.37
C SER A 56 -4.45 1.91 1.65
N ALA A 57 -5.36 1.90 2.63
CA ALA A 57 -6.10 3.08 3.05
C ALA A 57 -5.19 4.13 3.71
N ILE A 58 -5.53 5.41 3.51
CA ILE A 58 -4.80 6.58 4.05
C ILE A 58 -5.11 6.72 5.54
N MET A 59 -4.53 5.84 6.36
CA MET A 59 -4.87 5.74 7.78
C MET A 59 -3.65 5.49 8.65
N GLN A 60 -3.55 6.20 9.79
CA GLN A 60 -2.47 6.01 10.79
C GLN A 60 -2.32 4.54 11.23
N ALA A 61 -3.43 3.85 11.41
CA ALA A 61 -3.43 2.46 11.86
C ALA A 61 -3.08 1.45 10.76
N VAL A 62 -2.88 1.89 9.51
CA VAL A 62 -2.72 1.01 8.34
C VAL A 62 -1.42 1.28 7.61
N SER A 63 -1.21 2.50 7.14
CA SER A 63 -0.25 2.82 6.08
C SER A 63 1.01 3.52 6.59
N GLY A 64 1.94 2.74 7.12
CA GLY A 64 3.29 3.19 7.49
C GLY A 64 4.34 2.71 6.48
N GLU A 65 5.59 3.10 6.70
CA GLU A 65 6.73 2.78 5.83
C GLU A 65 6.92 1.30 5.56
N ARG A 66 6.81 0.48 6.61
CA ARG A 66 7.02 -0.96 6.53
C ARG A 66 5.97 -1.62 5.64
N LEU A 67 4.71 -1.24 5.81
CA LEU A 67 3.62 -1.71 4.97
C LEU A 67 3.78 -1.21 3.54
N ALA A 68 4.20 0.05 3.34
CA ALA A 68 4.40 0.62 2.01
C ALA A 68 5.43 -0.16 1.20
N VAL A 69 6.58 -0.48 1.80
CA VAL A 69 7.63 -1.27 1.14
C VAL A 69 7.15 -2.69 0.82
N GLU A 70 6.51 -3.35 1.79
CA GLU A 70 6.09 -4.73 1.59
C GLU A 70 4.93 -4.87 0.61
N LEU A 71 3.98 -3.91 0.62
CA LEU A 71 2.91 -3.90 -0.36
C LEU A 71 3.43 -3.63 -1.78
N ALA A 72 4.39 -2.72 -1.94
CA ALA A 72 5.03 -2.46 -3.23
C ALA A 72 5.82 -3.69 -3.74
N ARG A 73 6.48 -4.45 -2.87
CA ARG A 73 7.11 -5.74 -3.21
C ARG A 73 6.10 -6.78 -3.71
N ASN A 74 4.88 -6.70 -3.26
CA ASN A 74 3.82 -7.63 -3.62
C ASN A 74 2.87 -7.08 -4.69
N GLY A 75 3.25 -6.01 -5.39
CA GLY A 75 2.56 -5.52 -6.58
C GLY A 75 1.45 -4.49 -6.35
N GLY A 76 1.24 -4.03 -5.10
CA GLY A 76 0.28 -2.98 -4.76
C GLY A 76 0.96 -1.66 -4.39
N VAL A 77 0.18 -0.66 -4.01
CA VAL A 77 0.70 0.66 -3.58
C VAL A 77 0.09 1.06 -2.25
N SER A 78 0.92 1.54 -1.33
CA SER A 78 0.46 2.11 -0.07
C SER A 78 0.42 3.63 -0.14
N PHE A 79 -0.64 4.22 0.42
CA PHE A 79 -0.75 5.67 0.59
C PHE A 79 -0.42 6.03 2.03
N ILE A 80 0.72 6.67 2.26
CA ILE A 80 1.12 7.17 3.59
C ILE A 80 0.06 8.13 4.10
N TYR A 81 -0.24 8.05 5.40
CA TYR A 81 -1.31 8.83 6.01
C TYR A 81 -0.93 10.31 6.20
N GLY A 82 -1.88 11.21 5.90
CA GLY A 82 -1.70 12.66 6.02
C GLY A 82 -2.03 13.24 7.40
N SER A 83 -2.50 12.45 8.37
CA SER A 83 -2.82 12.88 9.74
C SER A 83 -1.56 13.05 10.61
N GLN A 84 -0.57 13.72 10.07
CA GLN A 84 0.71 14.07 10.68
C GLN A 84 1.20 15.39 10.06
N THR A 85 2.33 15.92 10.53
CA THR A 85 2.90 17.14 9.93
C THR A 85 3.33 16.86 8.48
N PRO A 86 3.31 17.88 7.59
CA PRO A 86 3.81 17.71 6.22
C PRO A 86 5.27 17.24 6.16
N GLU A 87 6.09 17.68 7.11
CA GLU A 87 7.51 17.32 7.23
C GLU A 87 7.69 15.84 7.63
N ASP A 88 6.92 15.36 8.60
CA ASP A 88 6.99 13.97 9.06
C ASP A 88 6.52 13.01 7.96
N GLU A 89 5.45 13.35 7.25
CA GLU A 89 4.95 12.57 6.13
C GLU A 89 5.97 12.52 4.98
N ALA A 90 6.54 13.67 4.60
CA ALA A 90 7.58 13.74 3.58
C ALA A 90 8.83 12.92 3.97
N ALA A 91 9.24 12.98 5.25
CA ALA A 91 10.32 12.15 5.75
C ALA A 91 9.99 10.65 5.66
N MET A 92 8.75 10.26 5.93
CA MET A 92 8.29 8.86 5.80
C MET A 92 8.31 8.40 4.33
N VAL A 93 7.81 9.22 3.41
CA VAL A 93 7.90 8.97 1.96
C VAL A 93 9.36 8.83 1.52
N ALA A 94 10.23 9.75 1.92
CA ALA A 94 11.66 9.72 1.58
C ALA A 94 12.33 8.41 2.05
N ARG A 95 11.98 7.90 3.25
CA ARG A 95 12.50 6.62 3.75
C ARG A 95 12.01 5.42 2.94
N VAL A 96 10.78 5.43 2.42
CA VAL A 96 10.33 4.41 1.47
C VAL A 96 11.11 4.52 0.16
N LYS A 97 11.23 5.72 -0.39
CA LYS A 97 11.97 5.97 -1.66
C LYS A 97 13.48 5.71 -1.54
N ALA A 98 14.04 5.78 -0.34
CA ALA A 98 15.43 5.38 -0.11
C ALA A 98 15.66 3.89 -0.34
N LYS A 99 14.63 3.05 -0.31
CA LYS A 99 14.75 1.60 -0.52
C LYS A 99 14.61 1.28 -2.01
N LYS A 100 15.67 0.66 -2.56
CA LYS A 100 15.69 0.16 -3.95
C LYS A 100 15.57 -1.36 -3.95
N ALA A 101 14.90 -1.91 -4.95
CA ALA A 101 14.87 -3.35 -5.15
C ALA A 101 16.28 -3.92 -5.31
N GLY A 102 16.61 -4.93 -4.51
CA GLY A 102 17.94 -5.55 -4.49
C GLY A 102 19.07 -4.72 -3.89
N PHE A 103 18.90 -3.42 -3.63
CA PHE A 103 19.84 -2.58 -2.91
C PHE A 103 19.29 -2.25 -1.53
N VAL A 104 20.08 -2.54 -0.49
CA VAL A 104 19.68 -2.32 0.91
C VAL A 104 20.50 -1.18 1.49
N PHE A 105 19.82 -0.11 1.88
CA PHE A 105 20.48 0.96 2.66
C PHE A 105 20.72 0.47 4.08
N SER A 106 21.92 0.72 4.60
CA SER A 106 22.26 0.29 5.94
C SER A 106 21.58 1.19 6.97
N ASP A 107 20.74 0.59 7.80
CA ASP A 107 20.23 1.17 9.06
C ASP A 107 21.00 0.61 10.28
N SER A 108 22.00 -0.20 10.02
CA SER A 108 22.82 -0.90 11.00
C SER A 108 24.27 -0.46 10.82
N ASN A 109 24.60 0.71 11.40
CA ASN A 109 25.91 1.35 11.27
C ASN A 109 26.49 1.63 12.65
N LEU A 110 27.81 1.43 12.80
CA LEU A 110 28.59 1.75 13.99
C LEU A 110 29.96 2.31 13.58
N ALA A 111 30.65 2.96 14.50
CA ALA A 111 32.00 3.44 14.32
C ALA A 111 33.02 2.40 14.83
N PRO A 112 34.29 2.45 14.40
CA PRO A 112 35.32 1.54 14.85
C PRO A 112 35.56 1.56 16.37
N VAL A 113 35.25 2.66 17.04
CA VAL A 113 35.38 2.85 18.49
C VAL A 113 34.31 2.17 19.33
N ASN A 114 33.18 1.79 18.69
CA ASN A 114 32.13 1.03 19.34
C ASN A 114 32.59 -0.37 19.70
N THR A 115 31.81 -1.11 20.47
CA THR A 115 32.17 -2.38 21.07
C THR A 115 31.31 -3.56 20.55
N LEU A 116 31.72 -4.79 20.88
CA LEU A 116 30.91 -5.98 20.64
C LEU A 116 29.55 -5.91 21.34
N ALA A 117 29.44 -5.26 22.51
CA ALA A 117 28.15 -5.02 23.17
C ALA A 117 27.22 -4.21 22.29
N ASP A 118 27.74 -3.17 21.62
CA ASP A 118 26.97 -2.31 20.72
C ASP A 118 26.47 -3.08 19.48
N ILE A 119 27.30 -3.95 18.91
CA ILE A 119 26.90 -4.87 17.81
C ILE A 119 25.74 -5.76 18.26
N LEU A 120 25.81 -6.36 19.45
CA LEU A 120 24.77 -7.26 19.95
C LEU A 120 23.46 -6.50 20.23
N ALA A 121 23.55 -5.30 20.81
CA ALA A 121 22.39 -4.43 21.04
C ALA A 121 21.74 -4.00 19.71
N LEU A 122 22.55 -3.59 18.74
CA LEU A 122 22.05 -3.21 17.41
C LEU A 122 21.38 -4.39 16.70
N LYS A 123 21.99 -5.57 16.74
CA LYS A 123 21.44 -6.81 16.18
C LYS A 123 20.12 -7.20 16.86
N ALA A 124 20.01 -7.07 18.18
CA ALA A 124 18.76 -7.33 18.90
C ALA A 124 17.66 -6.36 18.49
N LYS A 125 17.99 -5.12 18.16
CA LYS A 125 17.07 -4.08 17.72
C LYS A 125 16.63 -4.23 16.25
N THR A 126 17.58 -4.52 15.35
CA THR A 126 17.35 -4.50 13.90
C THR A 126 17.14 -5.89 13.29
N GLY A 127 17.59 -6.94 13.95
CA GLY A 127 17.61 -8.31 13.42
C GLY A 127 18.69 -8.56 12.34
N HIS A 128 19.49 -7.55 11.99
CA HIS A 128 20.47 -7.64 10.91
C HIS A 128 21.75 -8.35 11.37
N SER A 129 22.30 -9.19 10.50
CA SER A 129 23.54 -9.96 10.77
C SER A 129 24.80 -9.29 10.24
N THR A 130 24.67 -8.29 9.38
CA THR A 130 25.77 -7.51 8.81
C THR A 130 25.64 -6.06 9.25
N VAL A 131 26.70 -5.51 9.83
CA VAL A 131 26.77 -4.12 10.32
C VAL A 131 27.85 -3.40 9.52
N ALA A 132 27.49 -2.27 8.92
CA ALA A 132 28.46 -1.41 8.26
C ALA A 132 29.27 -0.63 9.32
N ILE A 133 30.58 -0.60 9.17
CA ILE A 133 31.44 0.20 10.01
C ILE A 133 31.90 1.40 9.20
N THR A 134 31.44 2.58 9.61
CA THR A 134 31.75 3.85 8.97
C THR A 134 32.60 4.72 9.91
N GLU A 135 33.36 5.67 9.37
CA GLU A 135 34.26 6.52 10.17
C GLU A 135 33.53 7.18 11.35
N ASP A 136 32.30 7.60 11.14
CA ASP A 136 31.47 8.36 12.10
C ASP A 136 30.28 7.57 12.67
N GLY A 137 30.09 6.32 12.28
CA GLY A 137 28.97 5.48 12.69
C GLY A 137 27.62 5.83 12.01
N THR A 138 27.63 6.71 11.02
CA THR A 138 26.41 7.13 10.32
C THR A 138 26.14 6.31 9.05
N PRO A 139 24.88 6.23 8.57
CA PRO A 139 24.53 5.52 7.34
C PRO A 139 25.26 6.01 6.07
N ASN A 140 25.62 7.30 6.05
CA ASN A 140 26.26 7.95 4.90
C ASN A 140 27.75 8.24 5.13
N GLY A 141 28.33 7.72 6.21
CA GLY A 141 29.76 7.85 6.51
C GLY A 141 30.64 7.10 5.52
N LYS A 142 31.95 7.40 5.49
CA LYS A 142 32.91 6.62 4.73
C LYS A 142 33.02 5.22 5.31
N LEU A 143 32.92 4.21 4.45
CA LEU A 143 33.04 2.83 4.88
C LEU A 143 34.50 2.52 5.24
N VAL A 144 34.73 1.96 6.43
CA VAL A 144 36.06 1.48 6.89
C VAL A 144 36.09 -0.04 7.08
N GLY A 145 34.95 -0.69 7.16
CA GLY A 145 34.83 -2.14 7.27
C GLY A 145 33.41 -2.63 7.44
N ILE A 146 33.27 -3.93 7.66
CA ILE A 146 32.00 -4.56 8.03
C ILE A 146 32.20 -5.52 9.20
N VAL A 147 31.13 -5.75 9.96
CA VAL A 147 31.05 -6.85 10.93
C VAL A 147 29.90 -7.75 10.55
N SER A 148 30.17 -9.04 10.46
CA SER A 148 29.21 -10.11 10.26
C SER A 148 29.24 -11.13 11.39
N SER A 149 28.31 -12.07 11.42
CA SER A 149 28.31 -13.15 12.41
C SER A 149 29.55 -14.07 12.37
N ARG A 150 30.41 -13.95 11.35
CA ARG A 150 31.68 -14.70 11.21
C ARG A 150 32.85 -14.03 11.91
N ASP A 151 32.73 -12.71 12.16
CA ASP A 151 33.85 -11.90 12.69
C ASP A 151 33.95 -11.97 14.21
N TYR A 152 32.92 -12.48 14.92
CA TYR A 152 32.94 -12.57 16.38
C TYR A 152 32.32 -13.86 16.91
N ARG A 153 32.76 -14.25 18.09
CA ARG A 153 32.20 -15.37 18.87
C ARG A 153 31.87 -14.89 20.28
N VAL A 154 30.59 -14.70 20.59
CA VAL A 154 30.12 -14.20 21.89
C VAL A 154 30.61 -15.01 23.08
N SER A 155 30.89 -16.32 22.91
CA SER A 155 31.38 -17.20 23.97
C SER A 155 32.91 -17.10 24.24
N ARG A 156 33.64 -16.35 23.40
CA ARG A 156 35.11 -16.29 23.45
C ARG A 156 35.70 -14.88 23.45
N MET A 157 34.88 -13.87 23.20
CA MET A 157 35.28 -12.46 23.08
C MET A 157 34.67 -11.66 24.22
N ASP A 158 35.44 -10.69 24.74
CA ASP A 158 34.90 -9.73 25.70
C ASP A 158 33.93 -8.77 25.01
N ARG A 159 32.83 -8.47 25.67
CA ARG A 159 31.82 -7.54 25.14
C ARG A 159 32.32 -6.11 25.01
N SER A 160 33.37 -5.74 25.73
CA SER A 160 34.04 -4.44 25.67
C SER A 160 35.08 -4.34 24.54
N GLU A 161 35.36 -5.44 23.82
CA GLU A 161 36.30 -5.45 22.70
C GLU A 161 35.83 -4.51 21.58
N LYS A 162 36.77 -3.68 21.09
CA LYS A 162 36.47 -2.67 20.08
C LYS A 162 36.26 -3.30 18.73
N ILE A 163 35.33 -2.76 17.95
CA ILE A 163 35.01 -3.21 16.60
C ILE A 163 36.24 -3.18 15.70
N ALA A 164 37.09 -2.15 15.84
CA ALA A 164 38.32 -2.03 15.07
C ALA A 164 39.22 -3.26 15.15
N ASP A 165 39.19 -4.03 16.27
CA ASP A 165 40.09 -5.14 16.53
C ASP A 165 39.63 -6.45 15.83
N PHE A 166 38.32 -6.55 15.47
CA PHE A 166 37.77 -7.77 14.90
C PHE A 166 36.95 -7.58 13.61
N MET A 167 36.70 -6.35 13.18
CA MET A 167 35.97 -6.11 11.92
C MET A 167 36.77 -6.63 10.72
N THR A 168 36.06 -6.95 9.63
CA THR A 168 36.69 -7.12 8.32
C THR A 168 36.93 -5.73 7.71
N PRO A 169 38.21 -5.27 7.59
CA PRO A 169 38.53 -3.94 7.13
C PRO A 169 38.26 -3.79 5.61
N LEU A 170 38.09 -2.55 5.15
CA LEU A 170 37.69 -2.21 3.77
C LEU A 170 38.66 -2.83 2.72
N GLU A 171 39.95 -2.86 2.99
CA GLU A 171 40.97 -3.39 2.06
C GLU A 171 40.79 -4.89 1.77
N LYS A 172 40.09 -5.62 2.64
CA LYS A 172 39.78 -7.05 2.47
C LYS A 172 38.39 -7.28 1.88
N LEU A 173 37.61 -6.19 1.64
CA LEU A 173 36.27 -6.31 1.09
C LEU A 173 36.27 -6.19 -0.42
N VAL A 174 35.45 -7.01 -1.05
CA VAL A 174 35.00 -6.74 -2.43
C VAL A 174 33.91 -5.68 -2.37
N THR A 175 34.10 -4.61 -3.11
CA THR A 175 33.15 -3.48 -3.18
C THR A 175 32.77 -3.16 -4.61
N ALA A 176 31.66 -2.48 -4.81
CA ALA A 176 31.24 -1.94 -6.11
C ALA A 176 31.07 -0.42 -6.03
N ARG A 177 31.10 0.24 -7.19
CA ARG A 177 30.86 1.68 -7.30
C ARG A 177 29.38 1.98 -7.47
N PHE A 178 28.96 3.12 -6.96
CA PHE A 178 27.63 3.68 -7.22
C PHE A 178 27.35 3.73 -8.72
N GLY A 179 26.13 3.37 -9.11
CA GLY A 179 25.73 3.26 -10.52
C GLY A 179 25.78 1.83 -11.07
N ILE A 180 26.37 0.87 -10.35
CA ILE A 180 26.35 -0.55 -10.75
C ILE A 180 24.90 -1.05 -10.89
N THR A 181 24.64 -1.88 -11.89
CA THR A 181 23.35 -2.56 -12.05
C THR A 181 23.24 -3.74 -11.08
N LEU A 182 22.01 -4.17 -10.78
CA LEU A 182 21.78 -5.31 -9.90
C LEU A 182 22.35 -6.62 -10.48
N SER A 183 22.32 -6.78 -11.81
CA SER A 183 22.91 -7.93 -12.51
C SER A 183 24.41 -7.98 -12.33
N GLU A 184 25.11 -6.87 -12.63
CA GLU A 184 26.58 -6.78 -12.44
C GLU A 184 26.99 -7.00 -10.99
N ALA A 185 26.21 -6.44 -10.03
CA ALA A 185 26.46 -6.67 -8.61
C ALA A 185 26.30 -8.14 -8.22
N ASN A 186 25.32 -8.84 -8.81
CA ASN A 186 25.11 -10.26 -8.58
C ASN A 186 26.26 -11.10 -9.18
N ASP A 187 26.77 -10.75 -10.36
CA ASP A 187 27.91 -11.42 -10.98
C ASP A 187 29.16 -11.30 -10.07
N ILE A 188 29.43 -10.10 -9.54
CA ILE A 188 30.50 -9.87 -8.56
C ILE A 188 30.32 -10.73 -7.30
N ILE A 189 29.09 -10.79 -6.75
CA ILE A 189 28.75 -11.60 -5.58
C ILE A 189 29.04 -13.09 -5.84
N TRP A 190 28.65 -13.56 -7.03
CA TRP A 190 28.80 -14.95 -7.41
C TRP A 190 30.26 -15.34 -7.65
N ASP A 191 30.99 -14.54 -8.43
CA ASP A 191 32.39 -14.79 -8.79
C ASP A 191 33.31 -14.78 -7.55
N ASN A 192 33.02 -13.86 -6.61
CA ASN A 192 33.81 -13.73 -5.38
C ASN A 192 33.27 -14.60 -4.22
N LYS A 193 32.19 -15.36 -4.41
CA LYS A 193 31.55 -16.23 -3.40
C LYS A 193 31.22 -15.50 -2.09
N ILE A 194 30.81 -14.23 -2.20
CA ILE A 194 30.41 -13.40 -1.06
C ILE A 194 28.89 -13.40 -0.90
N ASN A 195 28.40 -13.00 0.29
CA ASN A 195 26.97 -12.89 0.56
C ASN A 195 26.46 -11.45 0.58
N SER A 196 27.38 -10.48 0.65
CA SER A 196 27.08 -9.05 0.70
C SER A 196 28.15 -8.27 -0.07
N LEU A 197 27.71 -7.34 -0.87
CA LEU A 197 28.55 -6.46 -1.67
C LEU A 197 28.26 -5.01 -1.25
N PRO A 198 29.19 -4.33 -0.54
CA PRO A 198 29.09 -2.90 -0.28
C PRO A 198 29.20 -2.12 -1.59
N VAL A 199 28.33 -1.15 -1.78
CA VAL A 199 28.34 -0.21 -2.92
C VAL A 199 28.72 1.16 -2.39
N LEU A 200 29.75 1.77 -2.97
CA LEU A 200 30.35 3.01 -2.48
C LEU A 200 30.22 4.12 -3.51
N TYR A 201 30.05 5.36 -3.04
CA TYR A 201 30.26 6.55 -3.84
C TYR A 201 31.75 6.74 -4.18
N GLU A 202 32.08 7.61 -5.12
CA GLU A 202 33.46 7.90 -5.52
C GLU A 202 34.34 8.42 -4.37
N ASP A 203 33.72 9.09 -3.40
CA ASP A 203 34.41 9.64 -2.21
C ASP A 203 34.54 8.62 -1.05
N GLY A 204 34.16 7.35 -1.29
CA GLY A 204 34.26 6.25 -0.34
C GLY A 204 33.10 6.16 0.67
N ARG A 205 32.10 7.05 0.58
CA ARG A 205 30.89 6.94 1.41
C ARG A 205 30.05 5.73 1.00
N LEU A 206 29.44 5.11 2.01
CA LEU A 206 28.56 3.98 1.79
C LEU A 206 27.27 4.44 1.10
N TYR A 207 26.97 3.87 -0.08
CA TYR A 207 25.65 3.99 -0.70
C TYR A 207 24.67 2.95 -0.12
N GLY A 208 25.11 1.70 -0.02
CA GLY A 208 24.29 0.59 0.47
C GLY A 208 24.95 -0.76 0.23
N PHE A 209 24.18 -1.81 0.34
CA PHE A 209 24.60 -3.19 0.09
C PHE A 209 23.74 -3.85 -0.98
N VAL A 210 24.31 -4.77 -1.72
CA VAL A 210 23.57 -5.83 -2.41
C VAL A 210 23.82 -7.14 -1.67
N PHE A 211 22.75 -7.77 -1.20
CA PHE A 211 22.85 -9.09 -0.60
C PHE A 211 22.34 -10.14 -1.60
N ARG A 212 22.99 -11.27 -1.64
CA ARG A 212 22.61 -12.40 -2.49
C ARG A 212 21.13 -12.78 -2.31
N LYS A 213 20.66 -12.86 -1.07
CA LYS A 213 19.27 -13.19 -0.75
C LYS A 213 18.26 -12.17 -1.31
N ASP A 214 18.63 -10.89 -1.40
CA ASP A 214 17.73 -9.84 -1.87
C ASP A 214 17.66 -9.82 -3.41
N TYR A 215 18.74 -10.19 -4.09
CA TYR A 215 18.73 -10.46 -5.52
C TYR A 215 17.80 -11.62 -5.87
N ASP A 216 17.92 -12.74 -5.16
CA ASP A 216 17.06 -13.90 -5.35
C ASP A 216 15.58 -13.53 -5.09
N SER A 217 15.32 -12.78 -4.03
CA SER A 217 13.98 -12.28 -3.71
C SER A 217 13.40 -11.36 -4.81
N HIS A 218 14.19 -10.45 -5.35
CA HIS A 218 13.76 -9.59 -6.47
C HIS A 218 13.41 -10.40 -7.72
N ARG A 219 14.24 -11.39 -8.06
CA ARG A 219 14.00 -12.29 -9.20
C ARG A 219 12.73 -13.14 -9.01
N GLU A 220 12.41 -13.52 -7.78
CA GLU A 220 11.22 -14.28 -7.44
C GLU A 220 9.94 -13.45 -7.37
N ASN A 221 10.06 -12.10 -7.33
CA ASN A 221 8.93 -11.17 -7.25
C ASN A 221 8.93 -10.21 -8.46
N PRO A 222 8.57 -10.69 -9.66
CA PRO A 222 8.59 -9.87 -10.89
C PRO A 222 7.52 -8.76 -10.88
N ASP A 223 6.55 -8.85 -9.98
CA ASP A 223 5.42 -7.92 -9.84
C ASP A 223 5.72 -6.73 -8.92
N GLU A 224 6.99 -6.55 -8.46
CA GLU A 224 7.36 -5.42 -7.61
C GLU A 224 7.02 -4.07 -8.25
N MET A 225 6.35 -3.19 -7.50
CA MET A 225 6.03 -1.83 -7.92
C MET A 225 7.25 -0.93 -7.78
N LEU A 226 7.91 -0.65 -8.90
CA LEU A 226 9.15 0.13 -8.94
C LEU A 226 9.03 1.31 -9.91
N ASP A 227 9.64 2.44 -9.54
CA ASP A 227 9.84 3.57 -10.46
C ASP A 227 11.02 3.33 -11.43
N ALA A 228 11.27 4.29 -12.30
CA ALA A 228 12.36 4.22 -13.29
C ALA A 228 13.75 4.07 -12.65
N GLU A 229 13.92 4.49 -11.39
CA GLU A 229 15.17 4.39 -10.63
C GLU A 229 15.25 3.13 -9.76
N LYS A 230 14.31 2.20 -9.94
CA LYS A 230 14.19 0.96 -9.16
C LYS A 230 13.90 1.18 -7.67
N ARG A 231 13.30 2.31 -7.32
CA ARG A 231 12.80 2.59 -5.97
C ARG A 231 11.35 2.15 -5.86
N PHE A 232 10.92 1.74 -4.67
CA PHE A 232 9.54 1.34 -4.46
C PHE A 232 8.57 2.49 -4.69
N VAL A 233 7.48 2.22 -5.42
CA VAL A 233 6.38 3.16 -5.66
C VAL A 233 5.61 3.36 -4.35
N VAL A 234 5.33 4.62 -4.02
CA VAL A 234 4.61 5.01 -2.83
C VAL A 234 3.67 6.19 -3.10
N GLY A 235 2.45 6.08 -2.59
CA GLY A 235 1.49 7.16 -2.54
C GLY A 235 1.54 7.93 -1.24
N ALA A 236 0.94 9.12 -1.21
CA ALA A 236 0.81 9.94 -0.02
C ALA A 236 -0.58 10.60 0.04
N GLY A 237 -1.16 10.64 1.25
CA GLY A 237 -2.43 11.29 1.52
C GLY A 237 -2.27 12.80 1.70
N ILE A 238 -3.08 13.57 1.04
CA ILE A 238 -3.14 15.02 1.24
C ILE A 238 -4.55 15.45 1.65
N ASN A 239 -4.69 16.65 2.16
CA ASN A 239 -5.98 17.26 2.47
C ASN A 239 -6.16 18.57 1.71
N SER A 240 -7.37 19.11 1.73
CA SER A 240 -7.73 20.34 1.04
C SER A 240 -7.40 21.64 1.80
N ARG A 241 -6.64 21.57 2.90
CA ARG A 241 -6.33 22.74 3.74
C ARG A 241 -4.88 23.15 3.69
N ASP A 242 -3.95 22.20 3.83
CA ASP A 242 -2.49 22.47 3.87
C ASP A 242 -1.76 22.02 2.60
N TYR A 243 -2.51 21.68 1.53
CA TYR A 243 -1.94 21.17 0.28
C TYR A 243 -0.84 22.06 -0.29
N ALA A 244 -0.95 23.38 -0.16
CA ALA A 244 0.03 24.32 -0.70
C ALA A 244 1.41 24.20 -0.02
N GLN A 245 1.44 23.78 1.25
CA GLN A 245 2.67 23.47 2.01
C GLN A 245 3.08 22.00 1.82
N ARG A 246 2.13 21.08 1.93
CA ARG A 246 2.35 19.64 1.97
C ARG A 246 2.81 19.06 0.62
N VAL A 247 2.13 19.42 -0.47
CA VAL A 247 2.41 18.87 -1.80
C VAL A 247 3.85 19.10 -2.24
N PRO A 248 4.45 20.33 -2.13
CA PRO A 248 5.85 20.53 -2.48
C PRO A 248 6.82 19.63 -1.70
N LEU A 249 6.58 19.41 -0.42
CA LEU A 249 7.42 18.54 0.41
C LEU A 249 7.33 17.08 -0.02
N LEU A 250 6.11 16.57 -0.30
CA LEU A 250 5.89 15.22 -0.76
C LEU A 250 6.48 14.96 -2.15
N VAL A 251 6.34 15.91 -3.07
CA VAL A 251 6.94 15.84 -4.41
C VAL A 251 8.46 15.80 -4.31
N ASN A 252 9.06 16.65 -3.49
CA ASN A 252 10.50 16.65 -3.26
C ASN A 252 10.99 15.37 -2.56
N ALA A 253 10.17 14.75 -1.72
CA ALA A 253 10.45 13.45 -1.11
C ALA A 253 10.33 12.28 -2.10
N GLY A 254 9.75 12.51 -3.29
CA GLY A 254 9.60 11.52 -4.36
C GLY A 254 8.32 10.71 -4.30
N ALA A 255 7.23 11.22 -3.71
CA ALA A 255 5.92 10.57 -3.79
C ALA A 255 5.50 10.40 -5.26
N ASP A 256 5.11 9.18 -5.63
CA ASP A 256 4.76 8.85 -7.02
C ASP A 256 3.31 9.24 -7.35
N VAL A 257 2.44 9.21 -6.35
CA VAL A 257 1.02 9.55 -6.49
C VAL A 257 0.48 10.14 -5.21
N LEU A 258 -0.28 11.22 -5.32
CA LEU A 258 -0.99 11.83 -4.20
C LEU A 258 -2.45 11.36 -4.20
N CYS A 259 -3.11 11.45 -3.04
CA CYS A 259 -4.54 11.20 -2.94
C CYS A 259 -5.17 12.15 -1.93
N ILE A 260 -6.18 12.91 -2.36
CA ILE A 260 -6.92 13.77 -1.45
C ILE A 260 -7.76 12.88 -0.52
N ASP A 261 -7.51 12.97 0.77
CA ASP A 261 -8.25 12.25 1.81
C ASP A 261 -9.27 13.19 2.46
N SER A 262 -10.53 13.02 2.10
CA SER A 262 -11.66 13.78 2.61
C SER A 262 -12.87 12.87 2.81
N SER A 263 -13.76 13.26 3.73
CA SER A 263 -15.03 12.56 3.92
C SER A 263 -16.00 12.77 2.75
N GLU A 264 -15.84 13.86 1.99
CA GLU A 264 -16.69 14.24 0.85
C GLU A 264 -15.84 14.78 -0.30
N GLY A 265 -15.92 14.10 -1.47
CA GLY A 265 -15.17 14.47 -2.67
C GLY A 265 -15.88 15.50 -3.54
N PHE A 266 -17.20 15.52 -3.53
CA PHE A 266 -17.98 16.46 -4.33
C PHE A 266 -18.03 17.84 -3.67
N SER A 267 -16.88 18.49 -3.59
CA SER A 267 -16.71 19.78 -2.93
C SER A 267 -15.79 20.72 -3.70
N GLU A 268 -16.05 22.02 -3.60
CA GLU A 268 -15.21 23.06 -4.19
C GLU A 268 -13.76 22.98 -3.68
N TRP A 269 -13.56 22.56 -2.43
CA TRP A 269 -12.25 22.42 -1.83
C TRP A 269 -11.36 21.39 -2.55
N GLN A 270 -11.92 20.27 -2.97
CA GLN A 270 -11.19 19.29 -3.76
C GLN A 270 -10.86 19.81 -5.15
N LYS A 271 -11.81 20.45 -5.81
CA LYS A 271 -11.57 21.06 -7.12
C LYS A 271 -10.45 22.09 -7.08
N MET A 272 -10.46 22.99 -6.11
CA MET A 272 -9.39 23.97 -5.90
C MET A 272 -8.04 23.32 -5.68
N THR A 273 -7.99 22.26 -4.87
CA THR A 273 -6.76 21.52 -4.60
C THR A 273 -6.20 20.88 -5.88
N ILE A 274 -7.05 20.20 -6.66
CA ILE A 274 -6.66 19.56 -7.94
C ILE A 274 -6.18 20.63 -8.92
N GLN A 275 -6.93 21.72 -9.09
CA GLN A 275 -6.57 22.81 -9.99
C GLN A 275 -5.24 23.44 -9.63
N TRP A 276 -4.99 23.71 -8.34
CA TRP A 276 -3.71 24.22 -7.88
C TRP A 276 -2.54 23.27 -8.19
N ILE A 277 -2.73 21.96 -8.03
CA ILE A 277 -1.71 20.97 -8.40
C ILE A 277 -1.47 20.99 -9.91
N ARG A 278 -2.54 21.07 -10.71
CA ARG A 278 -2.44 21.13 -12.19
C ARG A 278 -1.76 22.40 -12.68
N GLU A 279 -2.07 23.54 -12.10
CA GLU A 279 -1.42 24.82 -12.42
C GLU A 279 0.09 24.81 -12.09
N LYS A 280 0.47 24.20 -10.98
CA LYS A 280 1.85 24.22 -10.50
C LYS A 280 2.73 23.12 -11.11
N TYR A 281 2.18 21.93 -11.35
CA TYR A 281 2.94 20.73 -11.73
C TYR A 281 2.46 20.06 -13.02
N GLY A 282 1.35 20.51 -13.60
CA GLY A 282 0.74 19.87 -14.77
C GLY A 282 0.35 18.41 -14.46
N ASP A 283 0.64 17.53 -15.41
CA ASP A 283 0.41 16.08 -15.28
C ASP A 283 1.63 15.32 -14.70
N SER A 284 2.71 16.00 -14.33
CA SER A 284 3.88 15.35 -13.72
C SER A 284 3.57 14.81 -12.31
N VAL A 285 2.71 15.49 -11.56
CA VAL A 285 2.21 15.02 -10.25
C VAL A 285 0.86 14.35 -10.42
N LYS A 286 0.78 13.08 -10.04
CA LYS A 286 -0.46 12.31 -10.07
C LYS A 286 -1.27 12.55 -8.80
N VAL A 287 -2.59 12.77 -8.94
CA VAL A 287 -3.47 13.04 -7.80
C VAL A 287 -4.82 12.36 -7.96
N GLY A 288 -5.13 11.46 -7.02
CA GLY A 288 -6.46 10.88 -6.84
C GLY A 288 -7.33 11.78 -5.96
N ALA A 289 -8.64 11.65 -6.11
CA ALA A 289 -9.63 12.45 -5.39
C ALA A 289 -10.85 11.61 -4.96
N GLY A 290 -11.58 12.07 -3.98
CA GLY A 290 -12.78 11.41 -3.46
C GLY A 290 -12.97 11.68 -1.97
N ASN A 291 -13.98 11.08 -1.35
CA ASN A 291 -14.82 10.03 -1.90
C ASN A 291 -16.13 10.58 -2.47
N VAL A 292 -16.62 9.93 -3.48
CA VAL A 292 -17.93 10.19 -4.09
C VAL A 292 -18.79 8.93 -4.09
N VAL A 293 -20.10 9.05 -4.35
CA VAL A 293 -21.04 7.92 -4.34
C VAL A 293 -22.01 7.91 -5.52
N ASP A 294 -21.85 8.85 -6.45
CA ASP A 294 -22.78 9.06 -7.56
C ASP A 294 -22.07 9.59 -8.81
N ARG A 295 -22.88 9.70 -9.85
CA ARG A 295 -22.51 10.19 -11.18
C ARG A 295 -21.93 11.60 -11.17
N GLU A 296 -22.59 12.51 -10.45
CA GLU A 296 -22.23 13.94 -10.46
C GLU A 296 -20.87 14.16 -9.80
N GLY A 297 -20.65 13.49 -8.67
CA GLY A 297 -19.38 13.54 -7.95
C GLY A 297 -18.20 13.02 -8.79
N PHE A 298 -18.40 11.92 -9.55
CA PHE A 298 -17.35 11.41 -10.44
C PHE A 298 -17.00 12.42 -11.53
N LEU A 299 -18.01 12.94 -12.25
CA LEU A 299 -17.78 13.90 -13.34
C LEU A 299 -17.08 15.15 -12.83
N PHE A 300 -17.51 15.67 -11.69
CA PHE A 300 -16.93 16.86 -11.08
C PHE A 300 -15.42 16.70 -10.83
N LEU A 301 -14.99 15.55 -10.28
CA LEU A 301 -13.59 15.31 -9.98
C LEU A 301 -12.77 14.97 -11.24
N ALA A 302 -13.32 14.19 -12.15
CA ALA A 302 -12.68 13.85 -13.42
C ALA A 302 -12.44 15.11 -14.27
N GLU A 303 -13.43 16.00 -14.39
CA GLU A 303 -13.34 17.27 -15.11
C GLU A 303 -12.43 18.29 -14.42
N ALA A 304 -12.30 18.23 -13.09
CA ALA A 304 -11.29 18.99 -12.33
C ALA A 304 -9.87 18.54 -12.62
N GLY A 305 -9.66 17.32 -13.16
CA GLY A 305 -8.37 16.79 -13.57
C GLY A 305 -7.80 15.70 -12.66
N ALA A 306 -8.62 15.04 -11.83
CA ALA A 306 -8.18 13.90 -11.02
C ALA A 306 -7.58 12.78 -11.89
N ASP A 307 -6.56 12.08 -11.37
CA ASP A 307 -5.96 10.92 -12.03
C ASP A 307 -6.68 9.61 -11.72
N PHE A 308 -7.39 9.52 -10.61
CA PHE A 308 -8.35 8.48 -10.28
C PHE A 308 -9.40 9.02 -9.30
N VAL A 309 -10.54 8.34 -9.22
CA VAL A 309 -11.63 8.73 -8.31
C VAL A 309 -11.93 7.61 -7.32
N LYS A 310 -11.95 7.95 -6.02
CA LYS A 310 -12.35 7.02 -4.95
C LYS A 310 -13.86 7.06 -4.73
N VAL A 311 -14.45 5.87 -4.65
CA VAL A 311 -15.89 5.67 -4.48
C VAL A 311 -16.19 4.98 -3.16
N GLY A 312 -17.02 5.61 -2.34
CA GLY A 312 -17.53 5.04 -1.09
C GLY A 312 -17.58 6.02 0.07
N ILE A 313 -18.75 6.20 0.65
CA ILE A 313 -19.00 7.00 1.86
C ILE A 313 -19.72 6.15 2.89
N GLY A 314 -19.15 6.04 4.08
CA GLY A 314 -19.76 5.35 5.21
C GLY A 314 -19.73 3.82 5.13
N GLY A 315 -18.96 3.21 4.19
CA GLY A 315 -18.86 1.76 4.01
C GLY A 315 -17.72 1.08 4.80
N GLY A 316 -16.81 1.85 5.40
CA GLY A 316 -15.68 1.31 6.15
C GLY A 316 -16.10 0.61 7.44
N SER A 317 -15.35 -0.43 7.86
CA SER A 317 -15.67 -1.24 9.06
C SER A 317 -15.72 -0.46 10.37
N ILE A 318 -15.07 0.69 10.43
CA ILE A 318 -14.96 1.58 11.61
C ILE A 318 -15.50 2.97 11.32
N CYS A 319 -16.11 3.17 10.15
CA CYS A 319 -16.76 4.42 9.78
C CYS A 319 -18.20 4.43 10.32
N ILE A 320 -18.55 5.48 11.05
CA ILE A 320 -19.89 5.68 11.60
C ILE A 320 -20.59 6.92 11.02
N THR A 321 -20.12 7.42 9.88
CA THR A 321 -20.70 8.58 9.19
C THR A 321 -22.18 8.38 8.88
N ARG A 322 -22.58 7.16 8.47
CA ARG A 322 -24.00 6.85 8.20
C ARG A 322 -24.86 6.90 9.48
N GLU A 323 -24.30 6.48 10.60
CA GLU A 323 -24.97 6.49 11.91
C GLU A 323 -25.07 7.91 12.47
N THR A 324 -23.99 8.68 12.38
CA THR A 324 -23.89 10.01 12.99
C THR A 324 -24.50 11.14 12.15
N LYS A 325 -24.38 11.04 10.82
CA LYS A 325 -24.81 12.09 9.87
C LYS A 325 -25.95 11.66 8.95
N GLY A 326 -26.25 10.37 8.84
CA GLY A 326 -27.22 9.86 7.86
C GLY A 326 -26.74 9.98 6.42
N ILE A 327 -25.43 10.16 6.18
CA ILE A 327 -24.86 10.36 4.85
C ILE A 327 -24.16 9.07 4.39
N GLY A 328 -24.39 8.67 3.16
CA GLY A 328 -23.78 7.51 2.53
C GLY A 328 -24.68 6.84 1.51
N ARG A 329 -24.13 5.84 0.84
CA ARG A 329 -24.85 5.02 -0.15
C ARG A 329 -24.30 3.60 -0.13
N GLY A 330 -25.07 2.58 -0.51
CA GLY A 330 -24.61 1.21 -0.64
C GLY A 330 -23.44 1.11 -1.61
N GLN A 331 -22.38 0.41 -1.21
CA GLN A 331 -21.11 0.43 -1.94
C GLN A 331 -21.23 -0.15 -3.35
N ALA A 332 -21.99 -1.23 -3.52
CA ALA A 332 -22.18 -1.85 -4.83
C ALA A 332 -22.97 -0.92 -5.78
N THR A 333 -24.06 -0.32 -5.30
CA THR A 333 -24.86 0.62 -6.08
C THR A 333 -24.04 1.83 -6.51
N SER A 334 -23.28 2.44 -5.59
CA SER A 334 -22.41 3.58 -5.89
C SER A 334 -21.37 3.22 -6.95
N LEU A 335 -20.74 2.07 -6.79
CA LEU A 335 -19.66 1.63 -7.68
C LEU A 335 -20.17 1.36 -9.09
N ILE A 336 -21.29 0.65 -9.24
CA ILE A 336 -21.89 0.36 -10.55
C ILE A 336 -22.22 1.65 -11.28
N GLU A 337 -22.90 2.61 -10.62
CA GLU A 337 -23.27 3.89 -11.23
C GLU A 337 -22.04 4.72 -11.64
N VAL A 338 -21.06 4.81 -10.77
CA VAL A 338 -19.82 5.57 -11.05
C VAL A 338 -19.03 4.94 -12.19
N CYS A 339 -18.92 3.59 -12.23
CA CYS A 339 -18.20 2.92 -13.30
C CYS A 339 -18.91 3.06 -14.65
N GLN A 340 -20.24 3.05 -14.68
CA GLN A 340 -21.00 3.34 -15.91
C GLN A 340 -20.68 4.75 -16.43
N VAL A 341 -20.69 5.75 -15.55
CA VAL A 341 -20.40 7.12 -15.98
C VAL A 341 -18.93 7.33 -16.34
N ARG A 342 -18.00 6.58 -15.71
CA ARG A 342 -16.59 6.55 -16.13
C ARG A 342 -16.47 6.07 -17.59
N ASP A 343 -17.18 5.01 -17.96
CA ASP A 343 -17.16 4.47 -19.31
C ASP A 343 -17.76 5.47 -20.33
N GLU A 344 -18.88 6.11 -20.00
CA GLU A 344 -19.45 7.21 -20.81
C GLU A 344 -18.47 8.39 -20.95
N TYR A 345 -17.79 8.76 -19.88
CA TYR A 345 -16.78 9.81 -19.89
C TYR A 345 -15.61 9.44 -20.82
N TYR A 346 -15.14 8.21 -20.74
CA TYR A 346 -14.08 7.70 -21.60
C TYR A 346 -14.49 7.69 -23.07
N GLU A 347 -15.68 7.23 -23.41
CA GLU A 347 -16.17 7.27 -24.79
C GLU A 347 -16.30 8.71 -25.33
N ARG A 348 -16.71 9.65 -24.49
CA ARG A 348 -16.88 11.05 -24.86
C ARG A 348 -15.56 11.80 -25.01
N THR A 349 -14.60 11.57 -24.14
CA THR A 349 -13.37 12.38 -24.01
C THR A 349 -12.11 11.69 -24.51
N GLY A 350 -12.11 10.36 -24.62
CA GLY A 350 -10.93 9.56 -24.85
C GLY A 350 -10.00 9.47 -23.63
N VAL A 351 -10.40 9.98 -22.45
CA VAL A 351 -9.62 9.92 -21.20
C VAL A 351 -10.22 8.91 -20.25
N TYR A 352 -9.48 7.86 -19.95
CA TYR A 352 -9.86 6.87 -18.93
C TYR A 352 -9.40 7.33 -17.56
N VAL A 353 -10.34 7.48 -16.62
CA VAL A 353 -10.07 7.86 -15.22
C VAL A 353 -10.40 6.66 -14.34
N PRO A 354 -9.38 5.94 -13.80
CA PRO A 354 -9.62 4.76 -12.98
C PRO A 354 -10.48 5.03 -11.76
N VAL A 355 -11.27 4.00 -11.39
CA VAL A 355 -12.16 4.03 -10.22
C VAL A 355 -11.61 3.12 -9.13
N CYS A 356 -11.38 3.70 -7.95
CA CYS A 356 -11.01 2.99 -6.73
C CYS A 356 -12.24 2.71 -5.87
N SER A 357 -12.56 1.46 -5.59
CA SER A 357 -13.58 1.11 -4.59
C SER A 357 -12.99 1.18 -3.19
N ASP A 358 -13.46 2.11 -2.36
CA ASP A 358 -12.98 2.36 -1.01
C ASP A 358 -14.06 2.07 0.04
N GLY A 359 -13.81 1.06 0.89
CA GLY A 359 -14.75 0.61 1.91
C GLY A 359 -15.70 -0.51 1.45
N GLY A 360 -16.46 -1.08 2.41
CA GLY A 360 -17.44 -2.14 2.15
C GLY A 360 -16.86 -3.55 1.93
N ILE A 361 -15.55 -3.69 1.81
CA ILE A 361 -14.88 -4.98 1.58
C ILE A 361 -14.61 -5.67 2.90
N VAL A 362 -15.32 -6.79 3.13
CA VAL A 362 -15.21 -7.61 4.34
C VAL A 362 -14.53 -8.95 4.05
N TYR A 363 -14.81 -9.54 2.90
CA TYR A 363 -14.31 -10.84 2.46
C TYR A 363 -13.52 -10.73 1.16
N ASP A 364 -12.66 -11.71 0.87
CA ASP A 364 -11.85 -11.72 -0.35
C ASP A 364 -12.69 -11.68 -1.63
N HIS A 365 -13.84 -12.36 -1.66
CA HIS A 365 -14.73 -12.37 -2.81
C HIS A 365 -15.37 -11.00 -3.11
N HIS A 366 -15.47 -10.09 -2.11
CA HIS A 366 -15.92 -8.72 -2.36
C HIS A 366 -14.94 -7.96 -3.27
N ILE A 367 -13.65 -8.32 -3.25
CA ILE A 367 -12.67 -7.73 -4.17
C ILE A 367 -13.03 -8.10 -5.60
N THR A 368 -13.31 -9.38 -5.87
CA THR A 368 -13.69 -9.81 -7.23
C THR A 368 -15.03 -9.22 -7.66
N LEU A 369 -15.99 -9.09 -6.73
CA LEU A 369 -17.26 -8.41 -7.01
C LEU A 369 -17.04 -6.93 -7.37
N ALA A 370 -16.20 -6.21 -6.60
CA ALA A 370 -15.88 -4.82 -6.89
C ALA A 370 -15.24 -4.65 -8.27
N LEU A 371 -14.28 -5.51 -8.62
CA LEU A 371 -13.65 -5.52 -9.94
C LEU A 371 -14.65 -5.83 -11.05
N ALA A 372 -15.53 -6.81 -10.86
CA ALA A 372 -16.59 -7.16 -11.82
C ALA A 372 -17.62 -6.05 -12.01
N MET A 373 -17.87 -5.24 -10.97
CA MET A 373 -18.75 -4.06 -11.02
C MET A 373 -18.09 -2.85 -11.69
N GLY A 374 -16.83 -2.97 -12.08
CA GLY A 374 -16.11 -1.95 -12.85
C GLY A 374 -14.99 -1.23 -12.11
N ALA A 375 -14.74 -1.50 -10.81
CA ALA A 375 -13.58 -0.94 -10.13
C ALA A 375 -12.28 -1.39 -10.81
N ASP A 376 -11.33 -0.49 -10.95
CA ASP A 376 -9.99 -0.81 -11.43
C ASP A 376 -9.14 -1.39 -10.29
N PHE A 377 -9.29 -0.86 -9.09
CA PHE A 377 -8.61 -1.34 -7.89
C PHE A 377 -9.42 -1.03 -6.63
N VAL A 378 -8.98 -1.59 -5.51
CA VAL A 378 -9.66 -1.45 -4.22
C VAL A 378 -8.73 -0.85 -3.17
N MET A 379 -9.26 0.05 -2.32
CA MET A 379 -8.56 0.59 -1.16
C MET A 379 -9.01 -0.15 0.11
N LEU A 380 -8.05 -0.68 0.86
CA LEU A 380 -8.29 -1.60 1.96
C LEU A 380 -7.70 -1.07 3.27
N GLY A 381 -8.54 -0.84 4.27
CA GLY A 381 -8.13 -0.46 5.63
C GLY A 381 -8.01 -1.67 6.56
N ARG A 382 -9.16 -2.25 6.97
CA ARG A 382 -9.22 -3.39 7.90
C ARG A 382 -8.38 -4.59 7.44
N TYR A 383 -8.32 -4.86 6.16
CA TYR A 383 -7.55 -5.97 5.60
C TYR A 383 -6.07 -5.85 5.94
N PHE A 384 -5.45 -4.69 5.64
CA PHE A 384 -4.04 -4.44 5.89
C PHE A 384 -3.70 -4.16 7.36
N ALA A 385 -4.63 -3.60 8.14
CA ALA A 385 -4.43 -3.37 9.58
C ALA A 385 -4.08 -4.64 10.37
N ARG A 386 -4.45 -5.80 9.86
CA ARG A 386 -4.30 -7.12 10.50
C ARG A 386 -2.90 -7.70 10.43
N PHE A 387 -2.01 -7.15 9.60
CA PHE A 387 -0.74 -7.76 9.25
C PHE A 387 0.45 -7.24 10.08
N ASP A 388 1.52 -8.00 10.10
CA ASP A 388 2.77 -7.67 10.79
C ASP A 388 3.34 -6.31 10.37
N GLU A 389 3.13 -5.91 9.11
CA GLU A 389 3.70 -4.74 8.48
C GLU A 389 2.93 -3.45 8.78
N SER A 390 1.70 -3.53 9.27
CA SER A 390 0.95 -2.34 9.72
C SER A 390 1.59 -1.71 10.96
N PRO A 391 1.45 -0.39 11.17
CA PRO A 391 2.18 0.33 12.23
C PRO A 391 1.85 -0.09 13.65
N THR A 392 0.67 -0.65 13.89
CA THR A 392 0.18 -0.95 15.24
C THR A 392 0.80 -2.20 15.83
N GLN A 393 0.90 -2.23 17.17
CA GLN A 393 1.47 -3.38 17.88
C GLN A 393 0.44 -4.50 18.07
N LYS A 394 0.94 -5.73 18.20
CA LYS A 394 0.15 -6.89 18.59
C LYS A 394 -0.23 -6.79 20.08
N ARG A 395 -1.44 -7.16 20.41
CA ARG A 395 -1.96 -7.27 21.78
C ARG A 395 -2.74 -8.56 21.94
N THR A 396 -2.83 -9.07 23.17
CA THR A 396 -3.71 -10.19 23.48
C THR A 396 -4.93 -9.67 24.26
N VAL A 397 -6.10 -9.88 23.71
CA VAL A 397 -7.38 -9.48 24.30
C VAL A 397 -8.30 -10.69 24.32
N GLY A 398 -8.76 -11.10 25.51
CA GLY A 398 -9.62 -12.28 25.65
C GLY A 398 -9.03 -13.58 25.09
N GLY A 399 -7.70 -13.77 25.19
CA GLY A 399 -6.99 -14.94 24.65
C GLY A 399 -6.71 -14.89 23.13
N THR A 400 -7.20 -13.87 22.43
CA THR A 400 -7.01 -13.70 20.99
C THR A 400 -5.94 -12.66 20.70
N VAL A 401 -5.03 -12.95 19.79
CA VAL A 401 -4.04 -11.96 19.31
C VAL A 401 -4.73 -11.00 18.34
N VAL A 402 -4.61 -9.70 18.62
CA VAL A 402 -5.25 -8.61 17.87
C VAL A 402 -4.26 -7.50 17.58
N LYS A 403 -4.64 -6.59 16.67
CA LYS A 403 -3.97 -5.32 16.44
C LYS A 403 -4.94 -4.17 16.62
N GLU A 404 -4.44 -3.03 17.09
CA GLU A 404 -5.26 -1.83 17.22
C GLU A 404 -5.63 -1.28 15.85
N TYR A 405 -6.87 -0.80 15.72
CA TYR A 405 -7.39 -0.26 14.47
C TYR A 405 -8.39 0.85 14.76
N TRP A 406 -8.09 2.07 14.30
CA TRP A 406 -8.94 3.23 14.52
C TRP A 406 -9.17 4.02 13.24
N GLY A 407 -10.32 4.69 13.16
CA GLY A 407 -10.71 5.53 12.04
C GLY A 407 -10.02 6.88 12.05
N GLU A 408 -9.78 7.44 10.87
CA GLU A 408 -9.25 8.80 10.71
C GLU A 408 -10.23 9.87 11.24
N GLY A 409 -11.52 9.55 11.34
CA GLY A 409 -12.54 10.39 11.97
C GLY A 409 -12.69 10.18 13.48
N SER A 410 -11.78 9.46 14.14
CA SER A 410 -11.78 9.27 15.59
C SER A 410 -10.96 10.34 16.29
N ASN A 411 -11.25 10.58 17.57
CA ASN A 411 -10.44 11.47 18.40
C ASN A 411 -8.99 11.00 18.57
N ARG A 412 -8.74 9.70 18.40
CA ARG A 412 -7.40 9.12 18.46
C ARG A 412 -6.52 9.57 17.29
N ALA A 413 -7.09 9.62 16.07
CA ALA A 413 -6.35 10.03 14.88
C ALA A 413 -5.94 11.50 14.88
N ARG A 414 -6.72 12.38 15.54
CA ARG A 414 -6.53 13.83 15.57
C ARG A 414 -6.44 14.44 14.16
N ASN A 415 -7.13 13.85 13.19
CA ASN A 415 -7.10 14.27 11.79
C ASN A 415 -8.13 15.37 11.51
N TRP A 416 -7.94 16.52 12.12
CA TRP A 416 -8.86 17.68 11.99
C TRP A 416 -8.89 18.24 10.57
N ALA A 417 -7.80 18.14 9.82
CA ALA A 417 -7.65 18.69 8.49
C ALA A 417 -8.47 17.94 7.43
N ARG A 418 -8.97 16.73 7.76
CA ARG A 418 -9.87 15.94 6.90
C ARG A 418 -11.26 16.56 6.74
N TYR A 419 -11.65 17.43 7.66
CA TYR A 419 -13.00 17.99 7.75
C TYR A 419 -13.01 19.50 7.56
N ASP A 420 -14.04 19.99 6.89
CA ASP A 420 -14.28 21.42 6.74
C ASP A 420 -15.03 21.98 7.97
N LEU A 421 -14.29 22.32 9.00
CA LEU A 421 -14.83 22.76 10.28
C LEU A 421 -14.88 24.29 10.47
N GLY A 422 -14.82 25.06 9.38
CA GLY A 422 -14.94 26.52 9.45
C GLY A 422 -13.89 27.24 10.31
N GLY A 423 -12.72 26.60 10.54
CA GLY A 423 -11.66 27.12 11.39
C GLY A 423 -11.56 26.49 12.78
N ASP A 424 -12.52 25.71 13.22
CA ASP A 424 -12.45 24.93 14.45
C ASP A 424 -11.40 23.79 14.33
N LYS A 425 -10.63 23.58 15.41
CA LYS A 425 -9.57 22.59 15.47
C LYS A 425 -9.98 21.29 16.21
N LYS A 426 -11.26 21.10 16.50
CA LYS A 426 -11.78 19.89 17.17
C LYS A 426 -13.01 19.38 16.47
N LEU A 427 -13.09 18.05 16.31
CA LEU A 427 -14.35 17.41 15.95
C LEU A 427 -15.35 17.58 17.11
N GLN A 428 -16.58 17.99 16.76
CA GLN A 428 -17.67 18.06 17.75
C GLN A 428 -18.24 16.67 18.05
N PHE A 429 -18.07 15.73 17.11
CA PHE A 429 -18.44 14.31 17.24
C PHE A 429 -17.50 13.45 16.39
N GLU A 430 -17.41 12.18 16.71
CA GLU A 430 -16.58 11.23 15.96
C GLU A 430 -17.34 10.66 14.76
N GLU A 431 -16.61 10.43 13.68
CA GLU A 431 -17.08 9.71 12.49
C GLU A 431 -16.36 8.37 12.29
N GLY A 432 -15.56 7.97 13.26
CA GLY A 432 -14.84 6.71 13.30
C GLY A 432 -14.64 6.22 14.70
N VAL A 433 -14.54 4.91 14.87
CA VAL A 433 -14.33 4.27 16.15
C VAL A 433 -12.88 3.82 16.36
N ASP A 434 -12.46 3.69 17.61
CA ASP A 434 -11.23 3.01 18.05
C ASP A 434 -11.56 1.55 18.38
N SER A 435 -10.84 0.60 17.77
CA SER A 435 -11.19 -0.81 17.83
C SER A 435 -9.98 -1.74 17.70
N TYR A 436 -10.25 -3.03 17.70
CA TYR A 436 -9.27 -4.07 17.40
C TYR A 436 -9.68 -4.88 16.17
N VAL A 437 -8.66 -5.38 15.45
CA VAL A 437 -8.83 -6.37 14.39
C VAL A 437 -8.07 -7.64 14.73
N PRO A 438 -8.57 -8.83 14.37
CA PRO A 438 -7.84 -10.07 14.55
C PRO A 438 -6.52 -10.03 13.78
N TYR A 439 -5.42 -10.40 14.44
CA TYR A 439 -4.12 -10.54 13.79
C TYR A 439 -4.14 -11.68 12.76
N ALA A 440 -3.47 -11.51 11.63
CA ALA A 440 -3.53 -12.45 10.52
C ALA A 440 -2.15 -12.84 9.93
N GLY A 441 -1.05 -12.50 10.59
CA GLY A 441 0.30 -12.85 10.10
C GLY A 441 0.87 -11.87 9.08
N SER A 442 1.70 -12.37 8.16
CA SER A 442 2.39 -11.54 7.18
C SER A 442 1.49 -11.06 6.04
N LEU A 443 1.78 -9.85 5.52
CA LEU A 443 1.14 -9.29 4.34
C LEU A 443 1.33 -10.21 3.13
N LYS A 444 2.55 -10.63 2.86
CA LYS A 444 2.91 -11.46 1.69
C LYS A 444 2.04 -12.70 1.55
N GLU A 445 1.92 -13.48 2.63
CA GLU A 445 1.14 -14.72 2.59
C GLU A 445 -0.36 -14.49 2.39
N ASN A 446 -0.89 -13.46 3.04
CA ASN A 446 -2.32 -13.16 2.94
C ASN A 446 -2.68 -12.56 1.58
N VAL A 447 -1.87 -11.64 1.04
CA VAL A 447 -2.07 -11.07 -0.29
C VAL A 447 -1.98 -12.18 -1.35
N ALA A 448 -1.01 -13.07 -1.26
CA ALA A 448 -0.88 -14.20 -2.18
C ALA A 448 -2.14 -15.10 -2.17
N LYS A 449 -2.68 -15.43 -0.97
CA LYS A 449 -3.92 -16.21 -0.82
C LYS A 449 -5.13 -15.48 -1.43
N THR A 450 -5.25 -14.17 -1.17
CA THR A 450 -6.35 -13.36 -1.70
C THR A 450 -6.27 -13.26 -3.22
N CYS A 451 -5.09 -12.97 -3.79
CA CYS A 451 -4.88 -12.94 -5.24
C CYS A 451 -5.18 -14.29 -5.90
N SER A 452 -4.83 -15.41 -5.26
CA SER A 452 -5.17 -16.75 -5.77
C SER A 452 -6.68 -16.96 -5.85
N LYS A 453 -7.46 -16.52 -4.87
CA LYS A 453 -8.93 -16.57 -4.89
C LYS A 453 -9.51 -15.69 -5.99
N VAL A 454 -8.99 -14.47 -6.15
CA VAL A 454 -9.43 -13.55 -7.21
C VAL A 454 -9.18 -14.18 -8.59
N ARG A 455 -7.97 -14.70 -8.84
CA ARG A 455 -7.63 -15.37 -10.10
C ARG A 455 -8.54 -16.58 -10.36
N ALA A 456 -8.80 -17.42 -9.36
CA ALA A 456 -9.69 -18.57 -9.50
C ALA A 456 -11.11 -18.15 -9.86
N THR A 457 -11.66 -17.11 -9.22
CA THR A 457 -13.00 -16.58 -9.53
C THR A 457 -13.04 -15.99 -10.95
N MET A 458 -11.99 -15.28 -11.38
CA MET A 458 -11.89 -14.77 -12.76
C MET A 458 -11.90 -15.91 -13.79
N CYS A 459 -11.20 -17.00 -13.51
CA CYS A 459 -11.27 -18.21 -14.36
C CYS A 459 -12.70 -18.74 -14.47
N ASN A 460 -13.43 -18.81 -13.36
CA ASN A 460 -14.83 -19.24 -13.36
C ASN A 460 -15.75 -18.30 -14.17
N CYS A 461 -15.36 -17.03 -14.32
CA CYS A 461 -16.06 -16.06 -15.17
C CYS A 461 -15.56 -16.06 -16.62
N GLY A 462 -14.57 -16.88 -16.97
CA GLY A 462 -13.96 -16.92 -18.31
C GLY A 462 -13.12 -15.69 -18.65
N ALA A 463 -12.54 -15.04 -17.66
CA ALA A 463 -11.77 -13.81 -17.79
C ALA A 463 -10.30 -14.01 -17.41
N LEU A 464 -9.39 -13.53 -18.25
CA LEU A 464 -7.94 -13.59 -18.03
C LEU A 464 -7.36 -12.24 -17.59
N THR A 465 -8.11 -11.16 -17.74
CA THR A 465 -7.74 -9.80 -17.29
C THR A 465 -8.91 -9.14 -16.57
N ILE A 466 -8.62 -8.12 -15.77
CA ILE A 466 -9.66 -7.32 -15.08
C ILE A 466 -10.61 -6.68 -16.09
N ALA A 467 -10.09 -6.13 -17.19
CA ALA A 467 -10.91 -5.55 -18.25
C ALA A 467 -11.84 -6.59 -18.92
N GLU A 468 -11.40 -7.85 -19.06
CA GLU A 468 -12.27 -8.93 -19.52
C GLU A 468 -13.33 -9.30 -18.48
N LEU A 469 -12.97 -9.34 -17.19
CA LEU A 469 -13.92 -9.59 -16.11
C LEU A 469 -15.04 -8.55 -16.13
N GLN A 470 -14.71 -7.26 -16.22
CA GLN A 470 -15.69 -6.17 -16.31
C GLN A 470 -16.66 -6.32 -17.48
N LYS A 471 -16.20 -6.84 -18.62
CA LYS A 471 -17.02 -7.06 -19.81
C LYS A 471 -17.85 -8.36 -19.78
N LYS A 472 -17.30 -9.43 -19.21
CA LYS A 472 -17.87 -10.79 -19.26
C LYS A 472 -18.70 -11.15 -18.03
N ALA A 473 -18.42 -10.51 -16.87
CA ALA A 473 -19.07 -10.84 -15.61
C ALA A 473 -20.58 -10.66 -15.68
N LYS A 474 -21.29 -11.60 -15.09
CA LYS A 474 -22.73 -11.53 -14.87
C LYS A 474 -22.99 -11.53 -13.36
N LEU A 475 -23.68 -10.51 -12.89
CA LEU A 475 -24.01 -10.33 -11.49
C LEU A 475 -25.49 -10.58 -11.27
N THR A 476 -25.84 -11.24 -10.17
CA THR A 476 -27.23 -11.40 -9.73
C THR A 476 -27.38 -10.88 -8.31
N LEU A 477 -28.47 -10.20 -8.06
CA LEU A 477 -28.94 -9.89 -6.71
C LEU A 477 -29.41 -11.17 -6.03
N VAL A 478 -29.12 -11.31 -4.76
CA VAL A 478 -29.54 -12.45 -3.96
C VAL A 478 -30.44 -12.00 -2.79
N SER A 479 -31.37 -12.88 -2.42
CA SER A 479 -32.22 -12.65 -1.24
C SER A 479 -31.46 -12.84 0.07
N ALA A 480 -32.02 -12.33 1.16
CA ALA A 480 -31.45 -12.55 2.50
C ALA A 480 -31.28 -14.05 2.81
N THR A 481 -32.16 -14.91 2.35
CA THR A 481 -32.07 -16.38 2.50
C THR A 481 -30.88 -16.94 1.72
N SER A 482 -30.67 -16.48 0.48
CA SER A 482 -29.52 -16.90 -0.33
C SER A 482 -28.17 -16.45 0.27
N ILE A 483 -28.15 -15.33 0.97
CA ILE A 483 -26.94 -14.89 1.69
C ILE A 483 -26.58 -15.88 2.80
N VAL A 484 -27.58 -16.36 3.55
CA VAL A 484 -27.39 -17.39 4.59
C VAL A 484 -26.98 -18.73 4.00
N GLU A 485 -27.61 -19.14 2.90
CA GLU A 485 -27.26 -20.36 2.13
C GLU A 485 -25.81 -20.34 1.65
N GLY A 486 -25.26 -19.17 1.31
CA GLY A 486 -23.88 -19.01 0.86
C GLY A 486 -22.80 -19.33 1.90
N GLY A 487 -23.16 -19.50 3.18
CA GLY A 487 -22.27 -19.92 4.25
C GLY A 487 -22.34 -21.44 4.48
N ALA A 488 -21.36 -22.00 5.20
CA ALA A 488 -21.49 -23.37 5.69
C ALA A 488 -22.63 -23.45 6.72
N HIS A 489 -23.65 -24.22 6.44
CA HIS A 489 -24.84 -24.39 7.27
C HIS A 489 -25.11 -25.88 7.52
N ASP A 490 -25.87 -26.20 8.53
CA ASP A 490 -26.22 -27.56 8.94
C ASP A 490 -25.02 -28.50 9.19
N VAL A 491 -23.85 -27.92 9.51
CA VAL A 491 -22.62 -28.65 9.85
C VAL A 491 -21.93 -28.01 11.05
N ILE A 492 -21.26 -28.82 11.85
CA ILE A 492 -20.35 -28.36 12.90
C ILE A 492 -18.96 -28.21 12.28
N ARG A 493 -18.46 -26.99 12.20
CA ARG A 493 -17.09 -26.74 11.72
C ARG A 493 -16.08 -27.27 12.75
N LYS A 494 -15.09 -28.04 12.28
CA LYS A 494 -13.92 -28.32 13.08
C LYS A 494 -13.17 -27.02 13.32
N GLU A 495 -12.94 -26.67 14.58
CA GLU A 495 -11.99 -25.60 14.89
C GLU A 495 -10.62 -26.00 14.32
N LYS A 496 -9.93 -25.07 13.70
CA LYS A 496 -8.53 -25.31 13.36
C LYS A 496 -7.80 -25.46 14.69
N GLU A 497 -7.29 -26.64 14.97
CA GLU A 497 -6.28 -26.82 16.00
C GLU A 497 -5.20 -25.78 15.70
N SER A 498 -4.94 -24.88 16.65
CA SER A 498 -3.78 -24.03 16.59
C SER A 498 -2.57 -24.96 16.60
N ASP A 499 -1.84 -25.03 15.51
CA ASP A 499 -0.50 -25.61 15.50
C ASP A 499 0.37 -24.84 16.53
N ASN A 500 0.21 -25.20 17.78
CA ASN A 500 1.14 -24.91 18.86
C ASN A 500 2.21 -26.00 18.77
N GLY A 501 3.24 -25.76 17.96
CA GLY A 501 4.47 -26.50 17.87
C GLY A 501 5.64 -25.55 17.78
#